data_339a8629ca31158f1308ecea3b0eb63f
#
_entry.id   339a8629ca31158f1308ecea3b0eb63f
#
_cell.length_a   1.000
_cell.length_b   1.000
_cell.length_c   1.000
_cell.angle_alpha   90.00
_cell.angle_beta   90.00
_cell.angle_gamma   90.00
#
_symmetry.space_group_name_H-M   'P 1'
#
loop_
_entity.id
_entity.type
_entity.pdbx_description
1 polymer ?
#
loop_
_entity_poly.entity_id
_entity_poly.type
_entity_poly.pdbx_seq_one_letter_code
_entity_poly.pdbx_strand_id
1 'polypeptide(L)'
;MKIIVNGNDYKIVIMGNSVLVNGKQLHAIFNEKEITIDGKKFYLDYMEEGDPSLMIVNGMTYVVSKSSEPSDFMKQIKAPISGRILEVLVKAGDNIKKGQLMFVLDAMNMQNQINSPTTAKVSDLRVQIGQTVRSGDVLATLV
;
A
#
# COMPACT_ATOMS: atom_id res chain seq x y z
N MET A 1 8.90 -6.87 17.52
CA MET A 1 8.58 -7.39 16.17
C MET A 1 9.15 -6.42 15.13
N LYS A 2 9.73 -6.92 14.05
CA LYS A 2 10.18 -6.12 12.92
C LYS A 2 9.17 -6.30 11.78
N ILE A 3 8.75 -5.21 11.19
CA ILE A 3 7.89 -5.23 9.99
C ILE A 3 8.47 -4.29 8.95
N ILE A 4 8.15 -4.55 7.69
CA ILE A 4 8.54 -3.72 6.55
C ILE A 4 7.26 -3.18 5.91
N VAL A 5 7.17 -1.87 5.79
CA VAL A 5 6.02 -1.20 5.16
C VAL A 5 6.52 -0.41 3.97
N ASN A 6 6.04 -0.74 2.78
CA ASN A 6 6.50 -0.15 1.52
C ASN A 6 8.03 -0.09 1.43
N GLY A 7 8.71 -1.20 1.87
CA GLY A 7 10.16 -1.35 1.88
C GLY A 7 10.92 -0.58 2.98
N ASN A 8 10.24 0.06 3.93
CA ASN A 8 10.88 0.65 5.12
C ASN A 8 10.77 -0.28 6.31
N ASP A 9 11.87 -0.40 7.06
CA ASP A 9 11.95 -1.19 8.29
C ASP A 9 11.36 -0.42 9.47
N TYR A 10 10.49 -1.10 10.22
CA TYR A 10 9.94 -0.59 11.47
C TYR A 10 10.08 -1.62 12.58
N LYS A 11 10.59 -1.19 13.72
CA LYS A 11 10.61 -1.98 14.95
C LYS A 11 9.35 -1.65 15.76
N ILE A 12 8.50 -2.64 15.94
CA ILE A 12 7.21 -2.50 16.64
C ILE A 12 7.25 -3.29 17.95
N VAL A 13 6.84 -2.65 19.05
CA VAL A 13 6.59 -3.29 20.33
C VAL A 13 5.20 -2.89 20.79
N ILE A 14 4.34 -3.89 21.05
CA ILE A 14 2.96 -3.67 21.48
C ILE A 14 2.88 -3.95 22.98
N MET A 15 2.35 -3.01 23.74
CA MET A 15 2.15 -3.09 25.18
C MET A 15 0.75 -2.56 25.54
N GLY A 16 -0.26 -3.46 25.52
CA GLY A 16 -1.66 -3.04 25.71
C GLY A 16 -2.10 -2.07 24.62
N ASN A 17 -2.58 -0.90 25.01
CA ASN A 17 -2.99 0.17 24.10
C ASN A 17 -1.83 1.09 23.67
N SER A 18 -0.60 0.79 24.09
CA SER A 18 0.59 1.52 23.69
C SER A 18 1.39 0.73 22.66
N VAL A 19 1.80 1.41 21.61
CA VAL A 19 2.64 0.84 20.54
C VAL A 19 3.90 1.68 20.41
N LEU A 20 5.07 1.05 20.52
CA LEU A 20 6.33 1.72 20.19
C LEU A 20 6.68 1.43 18.74
N VAL A 21 6.91 2.50 17.99
CA VAL A 21 7.37 2.43 16.60
C VAL A 21 8.73 3.09 16.53
N ASN A 22 9.78 2.31 16.27
CA ASN A 22 11.17 2.77 16.29
C ASN A 22 11.55 3.52 17.58
N GLY A 23 11.01 3.06 18.72
CA GLY A 23 11.25 3.67 20.04
C GLY A 23 10.32 4.86 20.39
N LYS A 24 9.53 5.35 19.44
CA LYS A 24 8.52 6.38 19.70
C LYS A 24 7.24 5.73 20.20
N GLN A 25 6.76 6.14 21.37
CA GLN A 25 5.49 5.66 21.92
C GLN A 25 4.31 6.38 21.27
N LEU A 26 3.33 5.59 20.85
CA LEU A 26 2.04 6.03 20.31
C LEU A 26 0.92 5.37 21.09
N HIS A 27 -0.18 6.04 21.28
CA HIS A 27 -1.40 5.48 21.85
C HIS A 27 -2.35 5.09 20.72
N ALA A 28 -2.67 3.79 20.61
CA ALA A 28 -3.53 3.25 19.57
C ALA A 28 -4.78 2.61 20.18
N ILE A 29 -5.95 3.00 19.67
CA ILE A 29 -7.25 2.41 20.00
C ILE A 29 -7.78 1.78 18.72
N PHE A 30 -8.15 0.51 18.78
CA PHE A 30 -8.65 -0.27 17.65
C PHE A 30 -10.13 -0.56 17.83
N ASN A 31 -10.93 -0.22 16.83
CA ASN A 31 -12.31 -0.64 16.67
C ASN A 31 -12.44 -1.24 15.27
N GLU A 32 -13.02 -2.39 15.12
CA GLU A 32 -13.21 -3.14 13.87
C GLU A 32 -12.48 -2.61 12.60
N LYS A 33 -12.85 -1.43 12.12
CA LYS A 33 -12.28 -0.77 10.93
C LYS A 33 -11.71 0.62 11.18
N GLU A 34 -11.78 1.10 12.43
CA GLU A 34 -11.24 2.42 12.80
C GLU A 34 -10.06 2.23 13.76
N ILE A 35 -8.97 2.90 13.46
CA ILE A 35 -7.79 2.96 14.32
C ILE A 35 -7.59 4.42 14.70
N THR A 36 -7.58 4.73 15.99
CA THR A 36 -7.23 6.07 16.49
C THR A 36 -5.80 6.03 17.03
N ILE A 37 -4.92 6.87 16.48
CA ILE A 37 -3.53 7.02 16.93
C ILE A 37 -3.30 8.46 17.35
N ASP A 38 -2.97 8.67 18.63
CA ASP A 38 -2.74 9.99 19.22
C ASP A 38 -3.87 11.00 18.88
N GLY A 39 -5.12 10.52 18.92
CA GLY A 39 -6.32 11.30 18.63
C GLY A 39 -6.66 11.47 17.14
N LYS A 40 -5.80 10.98 16.22
CA LYS A 40 -6.11 10.97 14.78
C LYS A 40 -6.77 9.67 14.38
N LYS A 41 -7.83 9.76 13.60
CA LYS A 41 -8.59 8.61 13.10
C LYS A 41 -8.08 8.17 11.74
N PHE A 42 -7.94 6.85 11.60
CA PHE A 42 -7.58 6.16 10.36
C PHE A 42 -8.61 5.06 10.12
N TYR A 43 -9.03 4.91 8.88
CA TYR A 43 -10.00 3.88 8.50
C TYR A 43 -9.30 2.80 7.69
N LEU A 44 -9.44 1.55 8.15
CA LEU A 44 -9.00 0.37 7.42
C LEU A 44 -10.08 0.00 6.41
N ASP A 45 -9.84 0.33 5.15
CA ASP A 45 -10.81 0.09 4.07
C ASP A 45 -10.77 -1.36 3.61
N TYR A 46 -9.57 -1.93 3.55
CA TYR A 46 -9.33 -3.30 3.09
C TYR A 46 -8.04 -3.86 3.67
N MET A 47 -8.00 -5.15 3.94
CA MET A 47 -6.80 -5.88 4.32
C MET A 47 -6.84 -7.29 3.71
N GLU A 48 -5.78 -7.67 3.01
CA GLU A 48 -5.53 -9.02 2.56
C GLU A 48 -4.44 -9.63 3.45
N GLU A 49 -4.74 -10.75 4.08
CA GLU A 49 -3.78 -11.46 4.94
C GLU A 49 -2.76 -12.21 4.09
N GLY A 50 -1.51 -12.19 4.53
CA GLY A 50 -0.41 -12.87 3.86
C GLY A 50 0.95 -12.34 4.31
N ASP A 51 1.99 -12.76 3.62
CA ASP A 51 3.31 -12.16 3.70
C ASP A 51 3.91 -12.09 2.29
N PRO A 52 3.88 -10.93 1.66
CA PRO A 52 3.38 -9.65 2.18
C PRO A 52 1.85 -9.56 2.32
N SER A 53 1.40 -8.74 3.27
CA SER A 53 0.01 -8.33 3.43
C SER A 53 -0.26 -7.05 2.64
N LEU A 54 -1.45 -6.90 2.09
CA LEU A 54 -1.93 -5.65 1.48
C LEU A 54 -2.94 -4.98 2.40
N MET A 55 -2.76 -3.69 2.63
CA MET A 55 -3.67 -2.88 3.43
C MET A 55 -4.04 -1.61 2.67
N ILE A 56 -5.32 -1.25 2.71
CA ILE A 56 -5.80 0.05 2.25
C ILE A 56 -6.28 0.82 3.47
N VAL A 57 -5.68 1.97 3.73
CA VAL A 57 -5.99 2.84 4.86
C VAL A 57 -6.25 4.24 4.33
N ASN A 58 -7.43 4.80 4.58
CA ASN A 58 -7.85 6.09 4.05
C ASN A 58 -7.62 6.21 2.52
N GLY A 59 -7.92 5.17 1.76
CA GLY A 59 -7.74 5.10 0.31
C GLY A 59 -6.29 4.94 -0.17
N MET A 60 -5.30 4.84 0.73
CA MET A 60 -3.90 4.62 0.38
C MET A 60 -3.51 3.15 0.58
N THR A 61 -2.80 2.60 -0.39
CA THR A 61 -2.34 1.20 -0.37
C THR A 61 -0.97 1.06 0.30
N TYR A 62 -0.87 0.13 1.23
CA TYR A 62 0.36 -0.23 1.93
C TYR A 62 0.67 -1.71 1.74
N VAL A 63 1.93 -2.02 1.50
CA VAL A 63 2.46 -3.39 1.50
C VAL A 63 3.23 -3.60 2.78
N VAL A 64 2.81 -4.59 3.58
CA VAL A 64 3.40 -4.91 4.88
C VAL A 64 3.99 -6.32 4.82
N SER A 65 5.27 -6.46 5.11
CA SER A 65 5.99 -7.74 5.09
C SER A 65 6.80 -7.94 6.37
N LYS A 66 6.99 -9.19 6.73
CA LYS A 66 7.92 -9.62 7.80
C LYS A 66 9.32 -9.91 7.28
N SER A 67 9.48 -10.05 5.97
CA SER A 67 10.74 -10.35 5.29
C SER A 67 11.37 -9.09 4.67
N SER A 68 12.69 -9.01 4.67
CA SER A 68 13.45 -7.95 3.98
C SER A 68 13.72 -8.26 2.52
N GLU A 69 13.34 -9.45 2.03
CA GLU A 69 13.50 -9.79 0.62
C GLU A 69 12.56 -8.92 -0.24
N PRO A 70 13.04 -8.42 -1.39
CA PRO A 70 12.20 -7.68 -2.32
C PRO A 70 11.08 -8.62 -2.80
N SER A 71 9.86 -8.38 -2.35
CA SER A 71 8.71 -9.15 -2.82
C SER A 71 8.43 -8.82 -4.29
N ASP A 72 7.73 -9.70 -4.99
CA ASP A 72 7.26 -9.43 -6.36
C ASP A 72 6.40 -8.17 -6.44
N PHE A 73 5.79 -7.74 -5.31
CA PHE A 73 5.10 -6.47 -5.18
C PHE A 73 6.00 -5.24 -5.36
N MET A 74 7.31 -5.35 -5.12
CA MET A 74 8.25 -4.25 -5.37
C MET A 74 8.66 -4.16 -6.83
N LYS A 75 8.54 -5.27 -7.57
CA LYS A 75 8.85 -5.35 -9.00
C LYS A 75 7.62 -5.22 -9.88
N GLN A 76 6.45 -5.58 -9.37
CA GLN A 76 5.18 -5.51 -10.07
C GLN A 76 4.18 -4.76 -9.22
N ILE A 77 3.64 -3.69 -9.76
CA ILE A 77 2.51 -3.00 -9.15
C ILE A 77 1.25 -3.75 -9.55
N LYS A 78 0.52 -4.28 -8.57
CA LYS A 78 -0.71 -5.06 -8.77
C LYS A 78 -1.91 -4.31 -8.22
N ALA A 79 -3.08 -4.57 -8.80
CA ALA A 79 -4.34 -4.08 -8.25
C ALA A 79 -4.62 -4.74 -6.89
N PRO A 80 -4.79 -3.98 -5.81
CA PRO A 80 -5.06 -4.55 -4.49
C PRO A 80 -6.47 -5.13 -4.37
N ILE A 81 -7.42 -4.55 -5.10
CA ILE A 81 -8.82 -4.98 -5.19
C ILE A 81 -9.31 -4.85 -6.63
N SER A 82 -10.42 -5.52 -6.95
CA SER A 82 -11.07 -5.37 -8.25
C SER A 82 -11.75 -4.02 -8.36
N GLY A 83 -11.64 -3.38 -9.52
CA GLY A 83 -12.21 -2.07 -9.74
C GLY A 83 -11.90 -1.52 -11.12
N ARG A 84 -12.12 -0.21 -11.31
CA ARG A 84 -11.89 0.50 -12.56
C ARG A 84 -10.77 1.51 -12.41
N ILE A 85 -9.83 1.56 -13.34
CA ILE A 85 -8.77 2.56 -13.36
C ILE A 85 -9.36 3.92 -13.71
N LEU A 86 -9.28 4.87 -12.76
CA LEU A 86 -9.70 6.26 -12.98
C LEU A 86 -8.59 7.10 -13.55
N GLU A 87 -7.37 6.95 -13.00
CA GLU A 87 -6.21 7.75 -13.40
C GLU A 87 -4.96 6.87 -13.52
N VAL A 88 -4.11 7.22 -14.48
CA VAL A 88 -2.77 6.68 -14.67
C VAL A 88 -1.81 7.86 -14.71
N LEU A 89 -0.99 8.00 -13.68
CA LEU A 89 -0.13 9.17 -13.42
C LEU A 89 1.35 8.94 -13.77
N VAL A 90 1.64 7.78 -14.36
CA VAL A 90 2.99 7.36 -14.75
C VAL A 90 2.99 6.78 -16.15
N LYS A 91 4.17 6.77 -16.80
CA LYS A 91 4.39 6.19 -18.13
C LYS A 91 5.55 5.21 -18.09
N ALA A 92 5.61 4.31 -19.05
CA ALA A 92 6.79 3.47 -19.26
C ALA A 92 8.02 4.38 -19.52
N GLY A 93 9.11 4.10 -18.78
CA GLY A 93 10.33 4.89 -18.81
C GLY A 93 10.46 5.92 -17.68
N ASP A 94 9.38 6.22 -16.94
CA ASP A 94 9.42 7.20 -15.86
C ASP A 94 10.24 6.67 -14.66
N ASN A 95 11.03 7.58 -14.06
CA ASN A 95 11.63 7.33 -12.76
C ASN A 95 10.65 7.77 -11.68
N ILE A 96 10.28 6.84 -10.82
CA ILE A 96 9.34 7.05 -9.73
C ILE A 96 10.05 6.99 -8.38
N LYS A 97 9.54 7.77 -7.45
CA LYS A 97 10.00 7.76 -6.07
C LYS A 97 9.07 6.91 -5.22
N LYS A 98 9.63 6.34 -4.16
CA LYS A 98 8.85 5.66 -3.13
C LYS A 98 7.74 6.58 -2.58
N GLY A 99 6.52 6.05 -2.48
CA GLY A 99 5.34 6.81 -2.06
C GLY A 99 4.69 7.67 -3.15
N GLN A 100 5.28 7.76 -4.35
CA GLN A 100 4.71 8.51 -5.46
C GLN A 100 3.42 7.85 -5.94
N LEU A 101 2.35 8.63 -6.11
CA LEU A 101 1.08 8.16 -6.64
C LEU A 101 1.25 7.74 -8.11
N MET A 102 0.81 6.53 -8.43
CA MET A 102 0.91 5.94 -9.75
C MET A 102 -0.45 5.76 -10.42
N PHE A 103 -1.43 5.26 -9.66
CA PHE A 103 -2.77 4.96 -10.17
C PHE A 103 -3.83 5.39 -9.17
N VAL A 104 -5.02 5.71 -9.69
CA VAL A 104 -6.25 5.84 -8.91
C VAL A 104 -7.24 4.79 -9.40
N LEU A 105 -7.72 3.96 -8.48
CA LEU A 105 -8.64 2.86 -8.73
C LEU A 105 -9.99 3.15 -8.06
N ASP A 106 -11.07 3.11 -8.80
CA ASP A 106 -12.44 3.15 -8.27
C ASP A 106 -12.89 1.72 -7.95
N ALA A 107 -13.07 1.45 -6.67
CA ALA A 107 -13.48 0.16 -6.18
C ALA A 107 -14.28 0.31 -4.89
N MET A 108 -15.33 -0.50 -4.71
CA MET A 108 -16.16 -0.50 -3.51
C MET A 108 -16.74 0.89 -3.15
N ASN A 109 -17.14 1.67 -4.17
CA ASN A 109 -17.68 3.03 -4.05
C ASN A 109 -16.71 4.07 -3.46
N MET A 110 -15.39 3.84 -3.60
CA MET A 110 -14.37 4.76 -3.14
C MET A 110 -13.16 4.77 -4.09
N GLN A 111 -12.43 5.88 -4.07
CA GLN A 111 -11.20 6.04 -4.83
C GLN A 111 -10.02 5.53 -3.99
N ASN A 112 -9.28 4.57 -4.53
CA ASN A 112 -8.11 3.98 -3.89
C ASN A 112 -6.85 4.43 -4.61
N GLN A 113 -5.93 5.02 -3.87
CA GLN A 113 -4.64 5.46 -4.38
C GLN A 113 -3.63 4.32 -4.33
N ILE A 114 -2.99 4.05 -5.46
CA ILE A 114 -1.92 3.06 -5.56
C ILE A 114 -0.60 3.78 -5.75
N ASN A 115 0.22 3.73 -4.70
CA ASN A 115 1.50 4.43 -4.64
C ASN A 115 2.65 3.45 -4.88
N SER A 116 3.78 3.97 -5.36
CA SER A 116 4.98 3.17 -5.54
C SER A 116 5.54 2.70 -4.17
N PRO A 117 5.79 1.41 -3.99
CA PRO A 117 6.41 0.89 -2.76
C PRO A 117 7.92 1.16 -2.69
N THR A 118 8.53 1.56 -3.78
CA THR A 118 9.98 1.74 -3.90
C THR A 118 10.35 2.85 -4.89
N THR A 119 11.60 3.31 -4.83
CA THR A 119 12.19 4.14 -5.88
C THR A 119 12.70 3.23 -6.99
N ALA A 120 12.19 3.40 -8.20
CA ALA A 120 12.46 2.53 -9.34
C ALA A 120 12.16 3.22 -10.67
N LYS A 121 12.38 2.52 -11.77
CA LYS A 121 11.96 2.94 -13.10
C LYS A 121 10.78 2.08 -13.55
N VAL A 122 9.75 2.69 -14.13
CA VAL A 122 8.64 1.97 -14.76
C VAL A 122 9.14 1.34 -16.05
N SER A 123 9.22 0.00 -16.09
CA SER A 123 9.66 -0.72 -17.29
C SER A 123 8.52 -0.97 -18.28
N ASP A 124 7.33 -1.26 -17.75
CA ASP A 124 6.15 -1.57 -18.57
C ASP A 124 4.88 -1.10 -17.86
N LEU A 125 3.92 -0.61 -18.64
CA LEU A 125 2.60 -0.18 -18.20
C LEU A 125 1.55 -1.06 -18.88
N ARG A 126 0.72 -1.75 -18.08
CA ARG A 126 -0.20 -2.78 -18.59
C ARG A 126 -1.67 -2.41 -18.54
N VAL A 127 -1.99 -1.20 -18.11
CA VAL A 127 -3.38 -0.75 -17.97
C VAL A 127 -3.57 0.65 -18.52
N GLN A 128 -4.83 0.96 -18.85
CA GLN A 128 -5.27 2.25 -19.36
C GLN A 128 -6.39 2.81 -18.50
N ILE A 129 -6.60 4.13 -18.56
CA ILE A 129 -7.75 4.80 -17.92
C ILE A 129 -9.05 4.18 -18.44
N GLY A 130 -9.97 3.91 -17.53
CA GLY A 130 -11.27 3.32 -17.82
C GLY A 130 -11.28 1.79 -17.86
N GLN A 131 -10.12 1.13 -17.82
CA GLN A 131 -10.02 -0.33 -17.81
C GLN A 131 -10.47 -0.90 -16.48
N THR A 132 -11.23 -2.00 -16.53
CA THR A 132 -11.57 -2.79 -15.35
C THR A 132 -10.46 -3.80 -15.08
N VAL A 133 -10.03 -3.89 -13.83
CA VAL A 133 -9.00 -4.81 -13.34
C VAL A 133 -9.53 -5.66 -12.19
N ARG A 134 -8.93 -6.83 -12.01
CA ARG A 134 -9.20 -7.72 -10.88
C ARG A 134 -8.09 -7.59 -9.85
N SER A 135 -8.40 -7.93 -8.59
CA SER A 135 -7.37 -8.08 -7.56
C SER A 135 -6.26 -9.00 -8.05
N GLY A 136 -5.01 -8.56 -7.92
CA GLY A 136 -3.83 -9.27 -8.37
C GLY A 136 -3.38 -8.99 -9.82
N ASP A 137 -4.20 -8.32 -10.64
CA ASP A 137 -3.80 -7.94 -11.99
C ASP A 137 -2.60 -6.99 -11.94
N VAL A 138 -1.62 -7.22 -12.82
CA VAL A 138 -0.41 -6.38 -12.91
C VAL A 138 -0.75 -5.08 -13.64
N LEU A 139 -0.55 -3.96 -12.97
CA LEU A 139 -0.76 -2.61 -13.50
C LEU A 139 0.50 -2.05 -14.17
N ALA A 140 1.65 -2.27 -13.54
CA ALA A 140 2.96 -1.87 -14.04
C ALA A 140 4.06 -2.80 -13.56
N THR A 141 5.17 -2.84 -14.28
CA THR A 141 6.39 -3.55 -13.88
C THR A 141 7.50 -2.53 -13.62
N LEU A 142 8.29 -2.77 -12.59
CA LEU A 142 9.38 -1.91 -12.15
C LEU A 142 10.74 -2.58 -12.30
N VAL A 143 11.75 -1.79 -12.55
CA VAL A 143 13.18 -2.21 -12.60
C VAL A 143 14.07 -1.23 -11.85
#